data_e07f2fa45e60f67eccb2ccf947f259b5
#
_entry.id   e07f2fa45e60f67eccb2ccf947f259b5
#
_cell.length_a   1.000
_cell.length_b   1.000
_cell.length_c   1.000
_cell.angle_alpha   90.00
_cell.angle_beta   90.00
_cell.angle_gamma   90.00
#
_symmetry.space_group_name_H-M   'P 1'
#
loop_
_entity.id
_entity.type
_entity.pdbx_description
1 polymer ?
#
loop_
_entity_poly.entity_id
_entity_poly.type
_entity_poly.pdbx_seq_one_letter_code
_entity_poly.pdbx_strand_id
1 'polypeptide(L)'
;MVTAEFHRHQWRSYSGCQGLRLRRGVSFAALLVVALGSGGCSMSYQLESFFGDSTPTGSIAAAPKTAEALPPEHDLAYAKAAASEVLRRGEKDASLDWENPKTGARGTVTPIASAYTQDGQTCRDFLASYVSDRVQSWMQGEACQDKGAWQVRSLKPWKRS
;
A
#
# COMPACT_ATOMS: atom_id res chain seq x y z
N MET A 1 33.32 25.86 -31.91
CA MET A 1 34.10 25.58 -30.68
C MET A 1 33.32 26.14 -29.52
N VAL A 2 32.54 25.33 -28.84
CA VAL A 2 31.89 25.66 -27.56
C VAL A 2 32.05 24.42 -26.67
N THR A 3 32.87 24.54 -25.63
CA THR A 3 33.24 23.54 -24.68
C THR A 3 32.10 23.34 -23.67
N ALA A 4 31.57 22.10 -23.55
CA ALA A 4 30.63 21.70 -22.54
C ALA A 4 31.37 21.46 -21.22
N GLU A 5 31.11 22.26 -20.22
CA GLU A 5 31.57 22.03 -18.86
C GLU A 5 30.64 21.02 -18.15
N PHE A 6 31.23 19.90 -17.77
CA PHE A 6 30.62 18.78 -17.08
C PHE A 6 30.63 19.06 -15.57
N HIS A 7 29.52 19.51 -15.00
CA HIS A 7 29.37 19.68 -13.54
C HIS A 7 29.28 18.32 -12.84
N ARG A 8 30.38 17.94 -12.21
CA ARG A 8 30.54 16.73 -11.40
C ARG A 8 30.00 17.01 -9.98
N HIS A 9 28.77 16.65 -9.69
CA HIS A 9 28.23 16.67 -8.32
C HIS A 9 28.87 15.57 -7.46
N GLN A 10 29.68 16.00 -6.55
CA GLN A 10 30.44 15.21 -5.58
C GLN A 10 29.53 14.84 -4.41
N TRP A 11 29.14 13.58 -4.33
CA TRP A 11 28.45 13.02 -3.17
C TRP A 11 29.43 12.88 -2.01
N ARG A 12 29.25 13.70 -0.97
CA ARG A 12 29.96 13.55 0.29
C ARG A 12 29.37 12.38 1.09
N SER A 13 30.15 11.35 1.23
CA SER A 13 29.90 10.25 2.16
C SER A 13 30.06 10.74 3.60
N TYR A 14 28.97 10.71 4.37
CA TYR A 14 29.03 10.87 5.81
C TYR A 14 29.22 9.49 6.45
N SER A 15 30.50 9.11 6.65
CA SER A 15 30.85 8.01 7.54
C SER A 15 31.23 8.61 8.88
N GLY A 16 30.37 8.49 9.88
CA GLY A 16 30.60 8.91 11.25
C GLY A 16 30.15 7.84 12.23
N CYS A 17 30.79 6.67 12.24
CA CYS A 17 30.70 5.75 13.36
C CYS A 17 31.79 6.12 14.37
N GLN A 18 31.43 6.89 15.39
CA GLN A 18 32.31 7.07 16.57
C GLN A 18 32.14 5.88 17.51
N GLY A 19 33.17 5.07 17.57
CA GLY A 19 33.29 3.96 18.51
C GLY A 19 33.29 4.44 19.97
N LEU A 20 32.27 4.06 20.70
CA LEU A 20 32.17 4.23 22.14
C LEU A 20 33.06 3.18 22.81
N ARG A 21 34.25 3.60 23.25
CA ARG A 21 35.16 2.78 24.09
C ARG A 21 34.53 2.60 25.47
N LEU A 22 33.98 1.43 25.71
CA LEU A 22 33.47 1.03 27.03
C LEU A 22 34.66 0.82 27.98
N ARG A 23 34.83 1.75 28.92
CA ARG A 23 35.79 1.59 30.04
C ARG A 23 35.28 0.47 30.94
N ARG A 24 36.07 -0.60 31.04
CA ARG A 24 35.96 -1.64 32.07
C ARG A 24 36.19 -1.00 33.45
N GLY A 25 35.23 -1.13 34.35
CA GLY A 25 35.40 -0.85 35.75
C GLY A 25 34.21 -0.16 36.41
N VAL A 26 33.09 -0.84 36.60
CA VAL A 26 32.15 -0.51 37.69
C VAL A 26 31.56 -1.83 38.23
N SER A 27 31.98 -2.14 39.39
CA SER A 27 31.45 -2.91 40.50
C SER A 27 30.22 -3.79 40.32
N PHE A 28 30.39 -5.06 40.68
CA PHE A 28 29.43 -6.17 40.81
C PHE A 28 28.33 -6.00 41.89
N ALA A 29 28.00 -4.79 42.32
CA ALA A 29 27.07 -4.55 43.44
C ALA A 29 25.64 -4.08 43.01
N ALA A 30 25.37 -3.89 41.69
CA ALA A 30 24.09 -3.36 41.24
C ALA A 30 23.14 -4.39 40.60
N LEU A 31 23.46 -5.69 40.65
CA LEU A 31 22.72 -6.74 39.92
C LEU A 31 21.68 -7.50 40.75
N LEU A 32 21.34 -7.04 41.95
CA LEU A 32 20.46 -7.78 42.88
C LEU A 32 19.11 -7.10 43.18
N VAL A 33 18.77 -5.98 42.51
CA VAL A 33 17.51 -5.24 42.80
C VAL A 33 16.49 -5.28 41.64
N VAL A 34 16.82 -5.82 40.46
CA VAL A 34 15.92 -5.82 39.29
C VAL A 34 15.07 -7.09 39.15
N ALA A 35 15.22 -8.08 40.04
CA ALA A 35 14.51 -9.36 39.90
C ALA A 35 13.16 -9.47 40.60
N LEU A 36 12.61 -8.38 41.17
CA LEU A 36 11.34 -8.41 41.91
C LEU A 36 10.22 -7.55 41.32
N GLY A 37 10.34 -7.06 40.08
CA GLY A 37 9.38 -6.12 39.47
C GLY A 37 8.58 -6.64 38.28
N SER A 38 8.64 -7.90 37.89
CA SER A 38 7.90 -8.41 36.71
C SER A 38 6.67 -9.25 37.09
N GLY A 39 5.94 -8.85 38.09
CA GLY A 39 4.58 -9.31 38.37
C GLY A 39 3.55 -8.48 37.60
N GLY A 40 3.55 -8.55 36.28
CA GLY A 40 2.50 -7.99 35.44
C GLY A 40 1.24 -8.83 35.60
N CYS A 41 0.45 -8.62 36.66
CA CYS A 41 -0.92 -9.09 36.73
C CYS A 41 -1.73 -8.35 35.68
N SER A 42 -2.06 -9.02 34.59
CA SER A 42 -3.18 -8.63 33.74
C SER A 42 -4.48 -8.80 34.54
N MET A 43 -4.79 -7.81 35.34
CA MET A 43 -6.11 -7.66 35.92
C MET A 43 -7.06 -7.15 34.83
N SER A 44 -7.72 -8.08 34.16
CA SER A 44 -8.95 -7.80 33.44
C SER A 44 -10.01 -7.47 34.48
N TYR A 45 -10.04 -6.25 34.96
CA TYR A 45 -11.20 -5.77 35.69
C TYR A 45 -12.34 -5.63 34.70
N GLN A 46 -13.37 -6.42 34.87
CA GLN A 46 -14.70 -6.09 34.37
C GLN A 46 -15.12 -4.82 35.05
N LEU A 47 -14.87 -3.69 34.40
CA LEU A 47 -15.31 -2.36 34.82
C LEU A 47 -16.76 -2.09 34.36
N GLU A 48 -17.51 -3.15 34.06
CA GLU A 48 -18.86 -3.05 33.52
C GLU A 48 -19.90 -2.62 34.53
N SER A 49 -19.56 -2.53 35.83
CA SER A 49 -20.56 -2.24 36.88
C SER A 49 -20.54 -0.82 37.40
N PHE A 50 -19.59 0.04 36.99
CA PHE A 50 -19.45 1.39 37.55
C PHE A 50 -19.88 2.52 36.64
N PHE A 51 -20.06 2.27 35.33
CA PHE A 51 -20.59 3.25 34.41
C PHE A 51 -21.84 2.67 33.75
N GLY A 52 -22.97 2.83 34.44
CA GLY A 52 -24.27 2.69 33.83
C GLY A 52 -24.45 3.80 32.81
N ASP A 53 -24.11 3.50 31.61
CA ASP A 53 -24.51 4.02 30.33
C ASP A 53 -23.38 3.68 29.33
N SER A 54 -23.48 2.51 28.74
CA SER A 54 -22.59 2.14 27.63
C SER A 54 -22.98 2.94 26.39
N THR A 55 -22.57 4.21 26.35
CA THR A 55 -22.42 4.87 25.05
C THR A 55 -21.35 4.12 24.29
N PRO A 56 -21.67 3.44 23.18
CA PRO A 56 -20.66 2.84 22.34
C PRO A 56 -19.79 3.97 21.76
N THR A 57 -18.65 4.22 22.40
CA THR A 57 -17.62 5.11 21.87
C THR A 57 -16.93 4.43 20.68
N GLY A 58 -17.60 4.43 19.59
CA GLY A 58 -17.14 3.92 18.32
C GLY A 58 -18.31 3.95 17.37
N SER A 59 -18.53 5.08 16.71
CA SER A 59 -19.29 5.07 15.46
C SER A 59 -18.51 4.18 14.50
N ILE A 60 -18.81 2.88 14.49
CA ILE A 60 -18.46 2.03 13.36
C ILE A 60 -19.30 2.59 12.22
N ALA A 61 -18.71 3.51 11.45
CA ALA A 61 -19.29 3.89 10.18
C ALA A 61 -19.62 2.58 9.47
N ALA A 62 -20.87 2.41 9.05
CA ALA A 62 -21.31 1.18 8.41
C ALA A 62 -20.27 0.78 7.37
N ALA A 63 -19.74 -0.45 7.49
CA ALA A 63 -18.70 -0.93 6.59
C ALA A 63 -19.17 -0.73 5.15
N PRO A 64 -18.33 -0.23 4.27
CA PRO A 64 -18.69 -0.02 2.89
C PRO A 64 -19.17 -1.34 2.28
N LYS A 65 -20.28 -1.30 1.56
CA LYS A 65 -20.79 -2.49 0.87
C LYS A 65 -19.78 -2.89 -0.20
N THR A 66 -19.32 -4.14 -0.15
CA THR A 66 -18.49 -4.71 -1.21
C THR A 66 -19.38 -5.00 -2.41
N ALA A 67 -19.08 -4.42 -3.55
CA ALA A 67 -19.80 -4.71 -4.79
C ALA A 67 -19.31 -6.04 -5.38
N GLU A 68 -20.24 -6.92 -5.73
CA GLU A 68 -19.94 -8.18 -6.44
C GLU A 68 -19.86 -7.99 -7.97
N ALA A 69 -20.41 -6.89 -8.46
CA ALA A 69 -20.41 -6.53 -9.88
C ALA A 69 -19.30 -5.53 -10.20
N LEU A 70 -18.93 -5.46 -11.48
CA LEU A 70 -18.01 -4.43 -11.95
C LEU A 70 -18.67 -3.04 -11.81
N PRO A 71 -17.85 -2.00 -11.50
CA PRO A 71 -18.27 -0.62 -11.55
C PRO A 71 -18.79 -0.19 -12.93
N PRO A 72 -19.49 0.95 -13.00
CA PRO A 72 -19.95 1.52 -14.28
C PRO A 72 -18.79 1.75 -15.27
N GLU A 73 -19.03 1.51 -16.56
CA GLU A 73 -17.98 1.58 -17.59
C GLU A 73 -17.32 2.98 -17.68
N HIS A 74 -18.07 4.04 -17.41
CA HIS A 74 -17.51 5.39 -17.43
C HIS A 74 -16.48 5.65 -16.32
N ASP A 75 -16.57 4.93 -15.17
CA ASP A 75 -15.55 4.96 -14.12
C ASP A 75 -14.41 3.99 -14.45
N LEU A 76 -14.75 2.81 -14.99
CA LEU A 76 -13.76 1.84 -15.42
C LEU A 76 -12.81 2.38 -16.49
N ALA A 77 -13.25 3.31 -17.32
CA ALA A 77 -12.39 3.94 -18.31
C ALA A 77 -11.18 4.65 -17.66
N TYR A 78 -11.37 5.32 -16.54
CA TYR A 78 -10.27 5.95 -15.79
C TYR A 78 -9.34 4.91 -15.14
N ALA A 79 -9.90 3.86 -14.57
CA ALA A 79 -9.10 2.76 -14.01
C ALA A 79 -8.27 2.04 -15.09
N LYS A 80 -8.85 1.80 -16.28
CA LYS A 80 -8.15 1.20 -17.42
C LYS A 80 -7.02 2.10 -17.94
N ALA A 81 -7.26 3.41 -18.01
CA ALA A 81 -6.22 4.37 -18.39
C ALA A 81 -5.06 4.38 -17.39
N ALA A 82 -5.35 4.36 -16.09
CA ALA A 82 -4.35 4.26 -15.05
C ALA A 82 -3.57 2.95 -15.13
N ALA A 83 -4.23 1.82 -15.44
CA ALA A 83 -3.57 0.53 -15.63
C ALA A 83 -2.57 0.58 -16.80
N SER A 84 -2.98 1.10 -17.94
CA SER A 84 -2.11 1.26 -19.09
C SER A 84 -0.88 2.12 -18.76
N GLU A 85 -1.07 3.19 -18.02
CA GLU A 85 0.00 4.12 -17.66
C GLU A 85 0.98 3.55 -16.62
N VAL A 86 0.49 2.91 -15.54
CA VAL A 86 1.38 2.33 -14.52
C VAL A 86 2.20 1.17 -15.10
N LEU A 87 1.61 0.37 -15.99
CA LEU A 87 2.31 -0.72 -16.66
C LEU A 87 3.36 -0.20 -17.65
N ARG A 88 3.09 0.91 -18.32
CA ARG A 88 4.05 1.57 -19.20
C ARG A 88 5.30 2.05 -18.47
N ARG A 89 5.18 2.50 -17.23
CA ARG A 89 6.32 2.91 -16.39
C ARG A 89 7.23 1.74 -16.05
N GLY A 90 6.70 0.54 -15.97
CA GLY A 90 7.48 -0.68 -15.79
C GLY A 90 8.09 -0.90 -14.41
N GLU A 91 7.87 -0.01 -13.46
CA GLU A 91 8.40 -0.09 -12.10
C GLU A 91 7.75 -1.26 -11.33
N LYS A 92 8.54 -1.95 -10.48
CA LYS A 92 8.07 -3.15 -9.78
C LYS A 92 6.95 -2.89 -8.80
N ASP A 93 7.03 -1.83 -8.04
CA ASP A 93 6.10 -1.52 -6.95
C ASP A 93 5.33 -0.21 -7.22
N ALA A 94 5.20 0.14 -8.51
CA ALA A 94 4.46 1.32 -8.92
C ALA A 94 2.97 1.14 -8.63
N SER A 95 2.38 2.15 -8.07
CA SER A 95 0.92 2.30 -7.99
C SER A 95 0.54 3.63 -8.61
N LEU A 96 -0.64 3.70 -9.20
CA LEU A 96 -1.18 4.92 -9.77
C LEU A 96 -2.62 5.12 -9.33
N ASP A 97 -2.87 6.27 -8.72
CA ASP A 97 -4.21 6.68 -8.35
C ASP A 97 -4.98 7.19 -9.57
N TRP A 98 -6.29 6.98 -9.55
CA TRP A 98 -7.19 7.47 -10.56
C TRP A 98 -8.45 8.06 -9.92
N GLU A 99 -9.07 9.00 -10.61
CA GLU A 99 -10.32 9.63 -10.22
C GLU A 99 -11.14 9.99 -11.46
N ASN A 100 -12.46 9.77 -11.37
CA ASN A 100 -13.40 10.31 -12.34
C ASN A 100 -14.02 11.61 -11.78
N PRO A 101 -13.67 12.78 -12.31
CA PRO A 101 -14.13 14.05 -11.77
C PRO A 101 -15.64 14.28 -11.93
N LYS A 102 -16.33 13.48 -12.76
CA LYS A 102 -17.77 13.59 -12.97
C LYS A 102 -18.59 12.88 -11.91
N THR A 103 -18.07 11.76 -11.39
CA THR A 103 -18.76 10.89 -10.43
C THR A 103 -18.14 10.94 -9.02
N GLY A 104 -16.90 11.43 -8.90
CA GLY A 104 -16.11 11.35 -7.68
C GLY A 104 -15.63 9.93 -7.37
N ALA A 105 -15.84 8.96 -8.26
CA ALA A 105 -15.30 7.63 -8.13
C ALA A 105 -13.77 7.67 -8.26
N ARG A 106 -13.08 6.93 -7.41
CA ARG A 106 -11.61 6.94 -7.33
C ARG A 106 -11.06 5.59 -6.91
N GLY A 107 -9.78 5.41 -7.06
CA GLY A 107 -9.08 4.21 -6.63
C GLY A 107 -7.61 4.23 -7.01
N THR A 108 -6.98 3.08 -6.88
CA THR A 108 -5.55 2.89 -7.16
C THR A 108 -5.40 1.65 -8.02
N VAL A 109 -4.48 1.68 -8.96
CA VAL A 109 -4.07 0.51 -9.75
C VAL A 109 -2.64 0.13 -9.38
N THR A 110 -2.43 -1.15 -9.11
CA THR A 110 -1.14 -1.73 -8.72
C THR A 110 -0.88 -3.00 -9.52
N PRO A 111 0.24 -3.11 -10.26
CA PRO A 111 0.68 -4.38 -10.85
C PRO A 111 0.98 -5.41 -9.76
N ILE A 112 0.46 -6.64 -9.89
CA ILE A 112 0.58 -7.67 -8.85
C ILE A 112 1.47 -8.85 -9.24
N ALA A 113 1.90 -8.93 -10.49
CA ALA A 113 2.74 -10.00 -11.00
C ALA A 113 3.88 -9.47 -11.88
N SER A 114 4.88 -10.30 -12.11
CA SER A 114 5.86 -10.05 -13.16
C SER A 114 5.20 -10.18 -14.53
N ALA A 115 5.76 -9.52 -15.55
CA ALA A 115 5.30 -9.70 -16.91
C ALA A 115 5.53 -11.16 -17.37
N TYR A 116 4.60 -11.69 -18.14
CA TYR A 116 4.63 -13.03 -18.71
C TYR A 116 4.24 -12.97 -20.19
N THR A 117 4.48 -14.08 -20.91
CA THR A 117 4.09 -14.17 -22.32
C THR A 117 2.83 -15.02 -22.46
N GLN A 118 1.82 -14.48 -23.12
CA GLN A 118 0.59 -15.18 -23.48
C GLN A 118 0.24 -14.87 -24.94
N ASP A 119 -0.02 -15.88 -25.72
CA ASP A 119 -0.34 -15.79 -27.17
C ASP A 119 0.64 -14.92 -27.98
N GLY A 120 1.93 -14.98 -27.60
CA GLY A 120 2.99 -14.20 -28.24
C GLY A 120 3.03 -12.71 -27.84
N GLN A 121 2.20 -12.29 -26.88
CA GLN A 121 2.20 -10.93 -26.35
C GLN A 121 2.75 -10.89 -24.93
N THR A 122 3.37 -9.79 -24.55
CA THR A 122 3.76 -9.56 -23.16
C THR A 122 2.55 -9.08 -22.40
N CYS A 123 2.16 -9.83 -21.36
CA CYS A 123 1.02 -9.52 -20.48
C CYS A 123 1.45 -9.31 -19.03
N ARG A 124 0.66 -8.62 -18.26
CA ARG A 124 0.88 -8.43 -16.83
C ARG A 124 -0.46 -8.24 -16.11
N ASP A 125 -0.58 -8.86 -14.93
CA ASP A 125 -1.74 -8.73 -14.08
C ASP A 125 -1.63 -7.51 -13.17
N PHE A 126 -2.78 -6.94 -12.85
CA PHE A 126 -2.90 -5.81 -11.91
C PHE A 126 -4.14 -5.94 -11.03
N LEU A 127 -4.09 -5.30 -9.89
CA LEU A 127 -5.22 -5.10 -9.00
C LEU A 127 -5.65 -3.63 -9.07
N ALA A 128 -6.95 -3.41 -9.14
CA ALA A 128 -7.53 -2.07 -9.10
C ALA A 128 -8.55 -1.98 -7.96
N SER A 129 -8.46 -0.92 -7.17
CA SER A 129 -9.51 -0.56 -6.22
C SER A 129 -10.50 0.41 -6.85
N TYR A 130 -11.71 0.39 -6.34
CA TYR A 130 -12.80 1.32 -6.67
C TYR A 130 -13.49 1.76 -5.40
N VAL A 131 -13.68 3.05 -5.26
CA VAL A 131 -14.44 3.65 -4.15
C VAL A 131 -15.33 4.72 -4.75
N SER A 132 -16.65 4.62 -4.48
CA SER A 132 -17.62 5.66 -4.80
C SER A 132 -18.69 5.65 -3.72
N ASP A 133 -18.93 6.79 -3.09
CA ASP A 133 -19.85 6.95 -1.97
C ASP A 133 -19.57 5.91 -0.85
N ARG A 134 -20.52 4.97 -0.67
CA ARG A 134 -20.43 3.88 0.34
C ARG A 134 -20.10 2.52 -0.28
N VAL A 135 -19.74 2.51 -1.58
CA VAL A 135 -19.38 1.27 -2.29
C VAL A 135 -17.87 1.19 -2.40
N GLN A 136 -17.32 0.05 -2.01
CA GLN A 136 -15.92 -0.29 -2.23
C GLN A 136 -15.85 -1.64 -2.92
N SER A 137 -15.03 -1.75 -3.95
CA SER A 137 -14.77 -3.01 -4.62
C SER A 137 -13.32 -3.11 -5.07
N TRP A 138 -12.92 -4.35 -5.34
CA TRP A 138 -11.62 -4.68 -5.88
C TRP A 138 -11.81 -5.45 -7.18
N MET A 139 -10.93 -5.20 -8.11
CA MET A 139 -10.95 -5.83 -9.43
C MET A 139 -9.56 -6.34 -9.75
N GLN A 140 -9.49 -7.54 -10.30
CA GLN A 140 -8.29 -8.06 -10.92
C GLN A 140 -8.39 -7.91 -12.41
N GLY A 141 -7.36 -7.38 -13.03
CA GLY A 141 -7.29 -7.20 -14.47
C GLY A 141 -6.02 -7.80 -15.06
N GLU A 142 -6.10 -8.08 -16.34
CA GLU A 142 -4.99 -8.46 -17.20
C GLU A 142 -4.85 -7.41 -18.29
N ALA A 143 -3.63 -6.97 -18.54
CA ALA A 143 -3.31 -6.12 -19.67
C ALA A 143 -2.15 -6.71 -20.46
N CYS A 144 -2.22 -6.60 -21.80
CA CYS A 144 -1.19 -7.08 -22.69
C CYS A 144 -0.69 -5.95 -23.60
N GLN A 145 0.55 -6.06 -24.05
CA GLN A 145 1.11 -5.13 -25.01
C GLN A 145 0.59 -5.43 -26.42
N ASP A 146 -0.04 -4.43 -27.02
CA ASP A 146 -0.36 -4.42 -28.43
C ASP A 146 0.33 -3.23 -29.10
N LYS A 147 1.19 -3.50 -30.09
CA LYS A 147 1.97 -2.47 -30.81
C LYS A 147 2.73 -1.50 -29.89
N GLY A 148 3.23 -2.03 -28.75
CA GLY A 148 3.99 -1.25 -27.75
C GLY A 148 3.15 -0.49 -26.73
N ALA A 149 1.82 -0.55 -26.82
CA ALA A 149 0.90 0.05 -25.83
C ALA A 149 0.25 -1.02 -24.97
N TRP A 150 0.14 -0.76 -23.67
CA TRP A 150 -0.58 -1.63 -22.75
C TRP A 150 -2.08 -1.45 -22.89
N GLN A 151 -2.80 -2.53 -23.15
CA GLN A 151 -4.25 -2.55 -23.28
C GLN A 151 -4.87 -3.54 -22.30
N VAL A 152 -5.86 -3.09 -21.53
CA VAL A 152 -6.60 -3.96 -20.62
C VAL A 152 -7.46 -4.93 -21.43
N ARG A 153 -7.19 -6.23 -21.30
CA ARG A 153 -7.89 -7.33 -21.96
C ARG A 153 -9.06 -7.85 -21.15
N SER A 154 -8.86 -7.98 -19.86
CA SER A 154 -9.90 -8.47 -18.96
C SER A 154 -9.89 -7.69 -17.65
N LEU A 155 -11.08 -7.60 -17.04
CA LEU A 155 -11.30 -7.03 -15.74
C LEU A 155 -12.41 -7.82 -15.06
N LYS A 156 -12.19 -8.31 -13.86
CA LYS A 156 -13.11 -9.15 -13.10
C LYS A 156 -13.20 -8.66 -11.65
N PRO A 157 -14.36 -8.77 -10.99
CA PRO A 157 -14.44 -8.53 -9.57
C PRO A 157 -13.50 -9.49 -8.82
N TRP A 158 -12.69 -8.94 -7.91
CA TRP A 158 -11.81 -9.74 -7.08
C TRP A 158 -12.55 -10.15 -5.80
N LYS A 159 -12.67 -11.46 -5.58
CA LYS A 159 -13.28 -12.03 -4.37
C LYS A 159 -12.18 -12.53 -3.45
N ARG A 160 -12.22 -12.13 -2.19
CA ARG A 160 -11.40 -12.78 -1.17
C ARG A 160 -11.91 -14.20 -0.97
N SER A 161 -11.03 -15.16 -1.15
CA SER A 161 -11.26 -16.57 -0.76
C SER A 161 -11.06 -16.73 0.74
#